data_b4708d83c4c79636fe4738959df2b3e6
#
_entry.id   b4708d83c4c79636fe4738959df2b3e6
#
_cell.length_a   1.000
_cell.length_b   1.000
_cell.length_c   1.000
_cell.angle_alpha   90.00
_cell.angle_beta   90.00
_cell.angle_gamma   90.00
#
_symmetry.space_group_name_H-M   'P 1'
#
loop_
_entity.id
_entity.type
_entity.pdbx_description
1 polymer ?
#
loop_
_entity_poly.entity_id
_entity_poly.type
_entity_poly.pdbx_seq_one_letter_code
_entity_poly.pdbx_strand_id
1 'polypeptide(L)'
;MTLDGKKLIADSMQVVTALRGTAPSVSLERGNVAGMPVLVAHVNWGEPVFCGNTPVDCVRVTVTPRSATVDGDYGTYVFAKNIRDPFTFFVGRNPDFFYWSEKVESAPRWYYDKEVDGELLRQNLQEALDARFSPGEFDADSLPDADRDTPESWYDVISAEAERNEWGLDSEEIGGIVSSSTKPDKCFVSVCYILQYVENLAQYGET
;
A
#
# COMPACT_ATOMS: atom_id res chain seq x y z
N MET A 1 30.18 1.63 -4.31
CA MET A 1 28.94 1.44 -3.52
C MET A 1 29.27 1.48 -2.03
N THR A 2 28.55 2.29 -1.23
CA THR A 2 28.72 2.35 0.23
C THR A 2 28.15 1.08 0.88
N LEU A 3 28.65 0.72 2.08
CA LEU A 3 28.14 -0.45 2.83
C LEU A 3 26.66 -0.31 3.13
N ASP A 4 26.20 0.91 3.44
CA ASP A 4 24.78 1.22 3.69
C ASP A 4 23.93 1.08 2.45
N GLY A 5 24.44 1.44 1.26
CA GLY A 5 23.72 1.28 0.00
C GLY A 5 23.47 -0.19 -0.36
N LYS A 6 24.48 -1.06 -0.18
CA LYS A 6 24.31 -2.52 -0.37
C LYS A 6 23.23 -3.07 0.55
N LYS A 7 23.22 -2.63 1.80
CA LYS A 7 22.23 -3.06 2.78
C LYS A 7 20.82 -2.60 2.41
N LEU A 8 20.65 -1.36 1.97
CA LEU A 8 19.34 -0.84 1.54
C LEU A 8 18.76 -1.61 0.36
N ILE A 9 19.61 -1.96 -0.63
CA ILE A 9 19.19 -2.80 -1.77
C ILE A 9 18.77 -4.18 -1.27
N ALA A 10 19.58 -4.82 -0.41
CA ALA A 10 19.29 -6.16 0.10
C ALA A 10 18.00 -6.17 0.94
N ASP A 11 17.83 -5.20 1.84
CA ASP A 11 16.65 -5.08 2.69
C ASP A 11 15.38 -4.89 1.84
N SER A 12 15.39 -3.98 0.85
CA SER A 12 14.24 -3.75 -0.03
C SER A 12 13.95 -4.95 -0.95
N MET A 13 14.99 -5.62 -1.46
CA MET A 13 14.83 -6.87 -2.23
C MET A 13 14.21 -7.97 -1.37
N GLN A 14 14.64 -8.12 -0.13
CA GLN A 14 14.08 -9.11 0.80
C GLN A 14 12.58 -8.87 1.02
N VAL A 15 12.15 -7.62 1.19
CA VAL A 15 10.75 -7.27 1.34
C VAL A 15 9.96 -7.62 0.07
N VAL A 16 10.43 -7.19 -1.11
CA VAL A 16 9.77 -7.52 -2.39
C VAL A 16 9.71 -9.04 -2.61
N THR A 17 10.76 -9.77 -2.23
CA THR A 17 10.78 -11.24 -2.27
C THR A 17 9.76 -11.84 -1.31
N ALA A 18 9.70 -11.36 -0.07
CA ALA A 18 8.76 -11.86 0.94
C ALA A 18 7.30 -11.65 0.53
N LEU A 19 6.98 -10.49 -0.06
CA LEU A 19 5.64 -10.18 -0.57
C LEU A 19 5.22 -11.07 -1.75
N ARG A 20 6.17 -11.64 -2.48
CA ARG A 20 5.96 -12.33 -3.75
C ARG A 20 6.40 -13.80 -3.76
N GLY A 21 7.11 -14.25 -2.75
CA GLY A 21 7.66 -15.61 -2.67
C GLY A 21 8.90 -15.88 -3.52
N THR A 22 9.22 -15.01 -4.50
CA THR A 22 10.40 -15.14 -5.37
C THR A 22 11.07 -13.78 -5.55
N ALA A 23 12.40 -13.79 -5.70
CA ALA A 23 13.17 -12.58 -5.99
C ALA A 23 12.95 -12.15 -7.45
N PRO A 24 12.64 -10.87 -7.72
CA PRO A 24 12.52 -10.40 -9.09
C PRO A 24 13.88 -10.22 -9.75
N SER A 25 13.92 -10.40 -11.08
CA SER A 25 14.98 -9.84 -11.91
C SER A 25 14.64 -8.40 -12.27
N VAL A 26 15.64 -7.52 -12.26
CA VAL A 26 15.44 -6.09 -12.60
C VAL A 26 16.46 -5.68 -13.64
N SER A 27 15.97 -5.09 -14.73
CA SER A 27 16.81 -4.34 -15.68
C SER A 27 16.54 -2.83 -15.50
N LEU A 28 17.61 -2.04 -15.47
CA LEU A 28 17.55 -0.59 -15.32
C LEU A 28 18.12 0.09 -16.55
N GLU A 29 17.36 1.04 -17.10
CA GLU A 29 17.80 1.90 -18.20
C GLU A 29 17.73 3.37 -17.75
N ARG A 30 18.82 4.08 -17.90
CA ARG A 30 18.88 5.52 -17.65
C ARG A 30 18.93 6.26 -18.98
N GLY A 31 18.12 7.28 -19.12
CA GLY A 31 18.03 8.08 -20.31
C GLY A 31 17.80 9.54 -20.01
N ASN A 32 17.66 10.31 -21.09
CA ASN A 32 17.29 11.71 -21.02
C ASN A 32 16.24 11.98 -22.09
N VAL A 33 15.11 12.51 -21.70
CA VAL A 33 14.02 12.87 -22.60
C VAL A 33 13.77 14.36 -22.48
N ALA A 34 14.00 15.09 -23.57
CA ALA A 34 13.84 16.54 -23.61
C ALA A 34 14.61 17.30 -22.50
N GLY A 35 15.82 16.85 -22.19
CA GLY A 35 16.67 17.43 -21.14
C GLY A 35 16.34 16.96 -19.71
N MET A 36 15.33 16.14 -19.53
CA MET A 36 14.97 15.57 -18.22
C MET A 36 15.54 14.15 -18.05
N PRO A 37 16.22 13.87 -16.92
CA PRO A 37 16.66 12.51 -16.63
C PRO A 37 15.45 11.60 -16.42
N VAL A 38 15.51 10.41 -17.00
CA VAL A 38 14.49 9.38 -16.90
C VAL A 38 15.15 8.06 -16.52
N LEU A 39 14.56 7.35 -15.58
CA LEU A 39 14.87 5.96 -15.24
C LEU A 39 13.71 5.09 -15.67
N VAL A 40 14.00 4.02 -16.41
CA VAL A 40 13.04 2.95 -16.70
C VAL A 40 13.57 1.67 -16.10
N ALA A 41 12.72 0.98 -15.34
CA ALA A 41 13.02 -0.33 -14.80
C ALA A 41 11.97 -1.33 -15.28
N HIS A 42 12.43 -2.53 -15.65
CA HIS A 42 11.57 -3.68 -15.85
C HIS A 42 11.84 -4.66 -14.72
N VAL A 43 10.81 -4.92 -13.93
CA VAL A 43 10.82 -5.85 -12.78
C VAL A 43 10.02 -7.07 -13.18
N ASN A 44 10.67 -8.24 -13.19
CA ASN A 44 10.10 -9.48 -13.70
C ASN A 44 10.38 -10.63 -12.71
N TRP A 45 9.33 -11.37 -12.33
CA TRP A 45 9.41 -12.52 -11.42
C TRP A 45 9.57 -13.86 -12.16
N GLY A 46 9.49 -13.87 -13.49
CA GLY A 46 9.67 -15.08 -14.33
C GLY A 46 8.48 -16.02 -14.32
N GLU A 47 7.81 -16.18 -13.20
CA GLU A 47 6.57 -16.92 -13.05
C GLU A 47 5.47 -16.02 -12.46
N PRO A 48 4.19 -16.24 -12.79
CA PRO A 48 3.10 -15.43 -12.25
C PRO A 48 3.10 -15.44 -10.72
N VAL A 49 3.11 -14.26 -10.14
CA VAL A 49 2.96 -14.03 -8.70
C VAL A 49 1.60 -13.38 -8.48
N PHE A 50 0.91 -13.73 -7.41
CA PHE A 50 -0.44 -13.21 -7.17
C PHE A 50 -0.41 -12.07 -6.16
N CYS A 51 -1.10 -10.97 -6.51
CA CYS A 51 -1.52 -9.93 -5.57
C CYS A 51 -3.02 -10.08 -5.36
N GLY A 52 -3.42 -10.61 -4.23
CA GLY A 52 -4.78 -11.08 -4.06
C GLY A 52 -5.10 -12.18 -5.09
N ASN A 53 -6.07 -11.93 -5.98
CA ASN A 53 -6.48 -12.85 -7.04
C ASN A 53 -5.89 -12.49 -8.42
N THR A 54 -5.05 -11.45 -8.51
CA THR A 54 -4.48 -10.98 -9.78
C THR A 54 -3.08 -11.54 -9.97
N PRO A 55 -2.80 -12.26 -11.07
CA PRO A 55 -1.45 -12.69 -11.39
C PRO A 55 -0.61 -11.46 -11.78
N VAL A 56 0.60 -11.39 -11.24
CA VAL A 56 1.57 -10.34 -11.57
C VAL A 56 2.90 -10.98 -11.89
N ASP A 57 3.36 -10.90 -13.12
CA ASP A 57 4.62 -11.44 -13.58
C ASP A 57 5.61 -10.37 -14.03
N CYS A 58 5.14 -9.19 -14.43
CA CYS A 58 6.02 -8.08 -14.77
C CYS A 58 5.43 -6.70 -14.44
N VAL A 59 6.32 -5.79 -14.10
CA VAL A 59 6.01 -4.39 -13.84
C VAL A 59 7.06 -3.50 -14.49
N ARG A 60 6.61 -2.45 -15.17
CA ARG A 60 7.47 -1.37 -15.65
C ARG A 60 7.37 -0.18 -14.71
N VAL A 61 8.50 0.28 -14.24
CA VAL A 61 8.63 1.50 -13.42
C VAL A 61 9.30 2.59 -14.26
N THR A 62 8.67 3.75 -14.35
CA THR A 62 9.26 4.93 -15.00
C THR A 62 9.37 6.05 -13.99
N VAL A 63 10.56 6.54 -13.74
CA VAL A 63 10.85 7.60 -12.79
C VAL A 63 11.38 8.83 -13.51
N THR A 64 10.78 9.98 -13.25
CA THR A 64 11.18 11.30 -13.73
C THR A 64 11.34 12.26 -12.55
N PRO A 65 11.86 13.49 -12.73
CA PRO A 65 11.90 14.49 -11.66
C PRO A 65 10.53 14.89 -11.11
N ARG A 66 9.45 14.65 -11.86
CA ARG A 66 8.10 15.10 -11.49
C ARG A 66 7.14 13.98 -11.13
N SER A 67 7.43 12.75 -11.57
CA SER A 67 6.53 11.62 -11.35
C SER A 67 7.28 10.32 -11.23
N ALA A 68 6.65 9.35 -10.56
CA ALA A 68 6.97 7.94 -10.69
C ALA A 68 5.72 7.22 -11.18
N THR A 69 5.88 6.37 -12.19
CA THR A 69 4.79 5.56 -12.75
C THR A 69 5.14 4.10 -12.58
N VAL A 70 4.22 3.33 -12.06
CA VAL A 70 4.27 1.85 -12.04
C VAL A 70 3.16 1.37 -12.95
N ASP A 71 3.51 0.59 -13.96
CA ASP A 71 2.61 0.13 -15.00
C ASP A 71 2.83 -1.37 -15.25
N GLY A 72 1.77 -2.15 -15.28
CA GLY A 72 1.81 -3.60 -15.43
C GLY A 72 0.54 -4.25 -14.91
N ASP A 73 0.65 -5.48 -14.45
CA ASP A 73 -0.51 -6.28 -14.03
C ASP A 73 -1.24 -5.74 -12.80
N TYR A 74 -0.60 -4.84 -12.03
CA TYR A 74 -1.27 -4.06 -10.98
C TYR A 74 -2.17 -2.94 -11.54
N GLY A 75 -2.15 -2.69 -12.84
CA GLY A 75 -2.65 -1.48 -13.45
C GLY A 75 -1.61 -0.36 -13.41
N THR A 76 -2.05 0.87 -13.64
CA THR A 76 -1.14 2.02 -13.71
C THR A 76 -1.32 2.91 -12.50
N TYR A 77 -0.24 3.07 -11.73
CA TYR A 77 -0.14 4.03 -10.63
C TYR A 77 0.78 5.17 -11.03
N VAL A 78 0.35 6.40 -10.80
CA VAL A 78 1.15 7.60 -11.04
C VAL A 78 1.27 8.38 -9.73
N PHE A 79 2.51 8.58 -9.29
CA PHE A 79 2.83 9.35 -8.09
C PHE A 79 3.40 10.70 -8.48
N ALA A 80 2.87 11.78 -7.91
CA ALA A 80 3.44 13.11 -8.03
C ALA A 80 4.73 13.22 -7.24
N LYS A 81 5.75 13.80 -7.86
CA LYS A 81 7.04 14.09 -7.24
C LYS A 81 7.40 15.55 -7.49
N ASN A 82 7.99 16.20 -6.53
CA ASN A 82 8.52 17.54 -6.70
C ASN A 82 9.87 17.64 -5.98
N ILE A 83 10.87 16.91 -6.48
CA ILE A 83 12.19 16.87 -5.90
C ILE A 83 13.27 17.12 -6.96
N ARG A 84 14.39 17.73 -6.51
CA ARG A 84 15.53 18.03 -7.37
C ARG A 84 16.24 16.78 -7.87
N ASP A 85 16.37 15.78 -7.01
CA ASP A 85 16.93 14.48 -7.39
C ASP A 85 15.81 13.50 -7.72
N PRO A 86 15.66 13.11 -9.00
CA PRO A 86 14.52 12.33 -9.46
C PRO A 86 14.47 10.90 -8.88
N PHE A 87 15.57 10.40 -8.33
CA PHE A 87 15.69 8.99 -7.96
C PHE A 87 15.83 8.77 -6.45
N THR A 88 15.38 9.72 -5.62
CA THR A 88 15.54 9.65 -4.16
C THR A 88 14.24 9.76 -3.37
N PHE A 89 13.09 9.84 -4.02
CA PHE A 89 11.82 10.06 -3.34
C PHE A 89 11.39 8.85 -2.50
N PHE A 90 11.56 7.64 -3.03
CA PHE A 90 11.22 6.39 -2.37
C PHE A 90 12.43 5.68 -1.74
N VAL A 91 13.61 6.30 -1.76
CA VAL A 91 14.82 5.75 -1.15
C VAL A 91 14.68 5.67 0.37
N GLY A 92 15.09 4.56 0.95
CA GLY A 92 15.08 4.39 2.40
C GLY A 92 14.71 2.98 2.84
N ARG A 93 14.42 2.82 4.15
CA ARG A 93 14.12 1.51 4.76
C ARG A 93 12.66 1.29 5.08
N ASN A 94 11.97 2.37 5.46
CA ASN A 94 10.59 2.28 5.94
C ASN A 94 9.71 3.17 5.08
N PRO A 95 8.89 2.59 4.18
CA PRO A 95 7.92 3.34 3.41
C PRO A 95 6.88 3.98 4.34
N ASP A 96 6.60 5.25 4.12
CA ASP A 96 5.42 5.90 4.70
C ASP A 96 4.26 5.79 3.72
N PHE A 97 3.51 4.70 3.83
CA PHE A 97 2.42 4.38 2.90
C PHE A 97 1.32 5.43 2.90
N PHE A 98 1.01 6.04 4.05
CA PHE A 98 -0.01 7.08 4.12
C PHE A 98 0.45 8.35 3.42
N TYR A 99 1.69 8.78 3.65
CA TYR A 99 2.26 9.92 2.92
C TYR A 99 2.35 9.65 1.41
N TRP A 100 2.70 8.42 1.01
CA TRP A 100 2.81 8.09 -0.40
C TRP A 100 1.45 7.96 -1.07
N SER A 101 0.40 7.53 -0.36
CA SER A 101 -0.97 7.52 -0.90
C SER A 101 -1.47 8.92 -1.26
N GLU A 102 -1.08 9.93 -0.47
CA GLU A 102 -1.37 11.34 -0.79
C GLU A 102 -0.69 11.85 -2.07
N LYS A 103 0.32 11.15 -2.56
CA LYS A 103 1.06 11.49 -3.80
C LYS A 103 0.53 10.77 -5.04
N VAL A 104 -0.45 9.89 -4.87
CA VAL A 104 -1.07 9.20 -6.01
C VAL A 104 -1.96 10.18 -6.78
N GLU A 105 -1.58 10.47 -8.03
CA GLU A 105 -2.38 11.31 -8.95
C GLU A 105 -3.32 10.46 -9.80
N SER A 106 -2.96 9.20 -10.05
CA SER A 106 -3.76 8.27 -10.83
C SER A 106 -3.51 6.84 -10.36
N ALA A 107 -4.57 6.07 -10.27
CA ALA A 107 -4.53 4.67 -9.89
C ALA A 107 -5.61 3.87 -10.64
N PRO A 108 -5.55 2.53 -10.67
CA PRO A 108 -6.60 1.71 -11.25
C PRO A 108 -7.96 2.00 -10.60
N ARG A 109 -9.08 1.78 -11.35
CA ARG A 109 -10.43 2.03 -10.83
C ARG A 109 -10.80 1.19 -9.60
N TRP A 110 -10.12 0.08 -9.39
CA TRP A 110 -10.30 -0.83 -8.26
C TRP A 110 -9.33 -0.53 -7.10
N TYR A 111 -8.51 0.52 -7.24
CA TYR A 111 -7.60 0.94 -6.18
C TYR A 111 -8.34 1.60 -5.03
N TYR A 112 -8.00 1.14 -3.84
CA TYR A 112 -8.29 1.80 -2.58
C TYR A 112 -6.95 2.08 -1.88
N ASP A 113 -6.79 3.27 -1.35
CA ASP A 113 -5.58 3.66 -0.61
C ASP A 113 -5.52 2.97 0.76
N LYS A 114 -6.67 2.54 1.26
CA LYS A 114 -6.85 1.89 2.56
C LYS A 114 -7.77 0.69 2.45
N GLU A 115 -7.41 -0.34 3.16
CA GLU A 115 -8.20 -1.53 3.41
C GLU A 115 -8.46 -1.61 4.92
N VAL A 116 -9.63 -2.05 5.33
CA VAL A 116 -9.95 -2.24 6.75
C VAL A 116 -9.43 -3.62 7.20
N ASP A 117 -8.73 -3.64 8.31
CA ASP A 117 -8.38 -4.87 9.01
C ASP A 117 -9.56 -5.32 9.87
N GLY A 118 -10.30 -6.33 9.41
CA GLY A 118 -11.52 -6.79 10.08
C GLY A 118 -11.29 -7.31 11.51
N GLU A 119 -10.12 -7.90 11.80
CA GLU A 119 -9.79 -8.35 13.17
C GLU A 119 -9.56 -7.14 14.09
N LEU A 120 -8.75 -6.17 13.64
CA LEU A 120 -8.50 -4.95 14.39
C LEU A 120 -9.78 -4.12 14.55
N LEU A 121 -10.63 -4.10 13.53
CA LEU A 121 -11.93 -3.43 13.60
C LEU A 121 -12.82 -4.01 14.70
N ARG A 122 -12.96 -5.36 14.74
CA ARG A 122 -13.75 -6.03 15.77
C ARG A 122 -13.19 -5.80 17.16
N GLN A 123 -11.87 -5.79 17.32
CA GLN A 123 -11.22 -5.46 18.58
C GLN A 123 -11.54 -4.02 19.02
N ASN A 124 -11.36 -3.04 18.15
CA ASN A 124 -11.65 -1.62 18.47
C ASN A 124 -13.14 -1.39 18.76
N LEU A 125 -14.02 -2.07 18.03
CA LEU A 125 -15.46 -2.03 18.31
C LEU A 125 -15.78 -2.65 19.64
N GLN A 126 -15.22 -3.81 19.98
CA GLN A 126 -15.43 -4.45 21.27
C GLN A 126 -14.98 -3.55 22.43
N GLU A 127 -13.82 -2.92 22.31
CA GLU A 127 -13.32 -1.96 23.31
C GLU A 127 -14.28 -0.79 23.50
N ALA A 128 -14.85 -0.26 22.41
CA ALA A 128 -15.84 0.83 22.47
C ALA A 128 -17.16 0.39 23.12
N LEU A 129 -17.62 -0.83 22.86
CA LEU A 129 -18.84 -1.39 23.46
C LEU A 129 -18.64 -1.73 24.94
N ASP A 130 -17.52 -2.34 25.33
CA ASP A 130 -17.19 -2.66 26.72
C ASP A 130 -17.01 -1.40 27.60
N ALA A 131 -16.70 -0.27 27.00
CA ALA A 131 -16.68 1.01 27.71
C ALA A 131 -18.08 1.56 28.06
N ARG A 132 -19.14 1.06 27.41
CA ARG A 132 -20.54 1.52 27.55
C ARG A 132 -21.44 0.52 28.24
N PHE A 133 -21.19 -0.75 28.04
CA PHE A 133 -22.00 -1.88 28.47
C PHE A 133 -21.21 -2.79 29.39
N SER A 134 -21.89 -3.76 30.01
CA SER A 134 -21.20 -4.79 30.78
C SER A 134 -20.35 -5.66 29.84
N PRO A 135 -19.11 -6.03 30.24
CA PRO A 135 -18.28 -6.89 29.42
C PRO A 135 -19.00 -8.20 29.03
N GLY A 136 -19.02 -8.52 27.73
CA GLY A 136 -19.69 -9.66 27.16
C GLY A 136 -21.21 -9.51 26.93
N GLU A 137 -21.78 -8.33 27.14
CA GLU A 137 -23.17 -8.05 26.79
C GLU A 137 -23.37 -7.99 25.28
N PHE A 138 -22.37 -7.48 24.56
CA PHE A 138 -22.29 -7.50 23.10
C PHE A 138 -21.02 -8.20 22.66
N ASP A 139 -21.11 -8.87 21.51
CA ASP A 139 -20.02 -9.62 20.91
C ASP A 139 -19.71 -9.06 19.51
N ALA A 140 -18.62 -8.32 19.38
CA ALA A 140 -18.19 -7.75 18.11
C ALA A 140 -17.80 -8.81 17.06
N ASP A 141 -17.49 -10.06 17.48
CA ASP A 141 -17.23 -11.15 16.55
C ASP A 141 -18.50 -11.61 15.81
N SER A 142 -19.69 -11.27 16.34
CA SER A 142 -20.97 -11.51 15.68
C SER A 142 -21.28 -10.51 14.56
N LEU A 143 -20.46 -9.46 14.39
CA LEU A 143 -20.63 -8.46 13.33
C LEU A 143 -20.54 -9.15 11.96
N PRO A 144 -21.51 -8.94 11.05
CA PRO A 144 -21.42 -9.44 9.68
C PRO A 144 -20.17 -8.92 8.96
N ASP A 145 -19.63 -9.72 8.05
CA ASP A 145 -18.57 -9.24 7.18
C ASP A 145 -19.11 -8.21 6.19
N ALA A 146 -18.32 -7.17 5.93
CA ALA A 146 -18.66 -6.22 4.89
C ALA A 146 -18.49 -6.85 3.50
N ASP A 147 -19.26 -6.39 2.53
CA ASP A 147 -19.15 -6.85 1.13
C ASP A 147 -17.76 -6.60 0.54
N ARG A 148 -17.07 -5.59 1.06
CA ARG A 148 -15.70 -5.21 0.69
C ARG A 148 -14.96 -4.71 1.93
N ASP A 149 -13.64 -4.91 1.95
CA ASP A 149 -12.77 -4.39 3.01
C ASP A 149 -12.47 -2.89 2.84
N THR A 150 -13.46 -2.09 2.45
CA THR A 150 -13.35 -0.64 2.35
C THR A 150 -13.92 0.05 3.58
N PRO A 151 -13.39 1.24 3.95
CA PRO A 151 -13.90 2.00 5.08
C PRO A 151 -15.42 2.29 4.99
N GLU A 152 -15.91 2.60 3.79
CA GLU A 152 -17.33 2.89 3.56
C GLU A 152 -18.21 1.67 3.82
N SER A 153 -17.81 0.49 3.31
CA SER A 153 -18.58 -0.75 3.48
C SER A 153 -18.63 -1.16 4.96
N TRP A 154 -17.53 -1.04 5.69
CA TRP A 154 -17.49 -1.33 7.12
C TRP A 154 -18.25 -0.30 7.95
N TYR A 155 -18.18 0.99 7.58
CA TYR A 155 -18.99 2.03 8.22
C TYR A 155 -20.48 1.73 8.10
N ASP A 156 -20.95 1.33 6.92
CA ASP A 156 -22.36 0.99 6.69
C ASP A 156 -22.80 -0.23 7.53
N VAL A 157 -21.96 -1.27 7.61
CA VAL A 157 -22.24 -2.45 8.45
C VAL A 157 -22.33 -2.09 9.92
N ILE A 158 -21.36 -1.35 10.46
CA ILE A 158 -21.37 -0.96 11.88
C ILE A 158 -22.55 -0.05 12.17
N SER A 159 -22.86 0.90 11.29
CA SER A 159 -23.99 1.82 11.49
C SER A 159 -25.32 1.08 11.55
N ALA A 160 -25.52 0.11 10.65
CA ALA A 160 -26.73 -0.70 10.63
C ALA A 160 -26.88 -1.56 11.90
N GLU A 161 -25.79 -2.18 12.36
CA GLU A 161 -25.81 -3.00 13.58
C GLU A 161 -25.94 -2.12 14.84
N ALA A 162 -25.30 -0.96 14.88
CA ALA A 162 -25.41 0.00 15.99
C ALA A 162 -26.84 0.50 16.16
N GLU A 163 -27.55 0.77 15.05
CA GLU A 163 -28.97 1.14 15.07
C GLU A 163 -29.84 -0.04 15.53
N ARG A 164 -29.62 -1.24 14.97
CA ARG A 164 -30.39 -2.44 15.28
C ARG A 164 -30.29 -2.85 16.75
N ASN A 165 -29.10 -2.75 17.33
CA ASN A 165 -28.80 -3.20 18.68
C ASN A 165 -28.76 -2.07 19.71
N GLU A 166 -29.11 -0.85 19.31
CA GLU A 166 -29.15 0.33 20.20
C GLU A 166 -27.81 0.61 20.91
N TRP A 167 -26.68 0.44 20.21
CA TRP A 167 -25.34 0.61 20.79
C TRP A 167 -25.03 2.05 21.21
N GLY A 168 -25.80 3.02 20.74
CA GLY A 168 -25.61 4.43 21.07
C GLY A 168 -24.30 5.03 20.54
N LEU A 169 -23.71 4.41 19.52
CA LEU A 169 -22.57 4.95 18.80
C LEU A 169 -23.05 6.01 17.81
N ASP A 170 -22.41 7.16 17.84
CA ASP A 170 -22.67 8.19 16.85
C ASP A 170 -21.78 8.03 15.61
N SER A 171 -22.04 8.83 14.58
CA SER A 171 -21.33 8.76 13.31
C SER A 171 -19.83 9.11 13.42
N GLU A 172 -19.45 9.97 14.37
CA GLU A 172 -18.06 10.34 14.61
C GLU A 172 -17.29 9.18 15.26
N GLU A 173 -17.91 8.52 16.22
CA GLU A 173 -17.34 7.34 16.91
C GLU A 173 -17.19 6.16 15.95
N ILE A 174 -18.22 5.85 15.15
CA ILE A 174 -18.13 4.80 14.12
C ILE A 174 -17.03 5.14 13.11
N GLY A 175 -16.97 6.37 12.64
CA GLY A 175 -15.90 6.84 11.76
C GLY A 175 -14.51 6.72 12.39
N GLY A 176 -14.39 6.99 13.70
CA GLY A 176 -13.16 6.80 14.46
C GLY A 176 -12.71 5.35 14.55
N ILE A 177 -13.63 4.44 14.87
CA ILE A 177 -13.37 2.98 14.92
C ILE A 177 -12.90 2.47 13.57
N VAL A 178 -13.62 2.77 12.48
CA VAL A 178 -13.25 2.36 11.13
C VAL A 178 -11.88 2.92 10.74
N SER A 179 -11.66 4.22 10.97
CA SER A 179 -10.41 4.91 10.60
C SER A 179 -9.20 4.35 11.34
N SER A 180 -9.34 4.04 12.64
CA SER A 180 -8.26 3.44 13.45
C SER A 180 -7.94 1.99 13.07
N SER A 181 -8.84 1.34 12.33
CA SER A 181 -8.73 -0.05 11.88
C SER A 181 -8.25 -0.18 10.44
N THR A 182 -7.85 0.92 9.80
CA THR A 182 -7.38 0.89 8.42
C THR A 182 -5.90 0.54 8.30
N LYS A 183 -5.58 -0.18 7.26
CA LYS A 183 -4.21 -0.44 6.79
C LYS A 183 -4.10 -0.10 5.30
N PRO A 184 -2.89 0.14 4.79
CA PRO A 184 -2.68 0.35 3.36
C PRO A 184 -3.08 -0.89 2.56
N ASP A 185 -3.70 -0.68 1.38
CA ASP A 185 -4.03 -1.77 0.45
C ASP A 185 -2.79 -2.60 0.06
N LYS A 186 -2.93 -3.92 0.00
CA LYS A 186 -1.81 -4.83 -0.28
C LYS A 186 -1.16 -4.62 -1.64
N CYS A 187 -1.96 -4.29 -2.66
CA CYS A 187 -1.42 -4.00 -3.99
C CYS A 187 -0.66 -2.68 -3.98
N PHE A 188 -1.20 -1.66 -3.31
CA PHE A 188 -0.53 -0.38 -3.12
C PHE A 188 0.80 -0.52 -2.35
N VAL A 189 0.79 -1.27 -1.25
CA VAL A 189 1.99 -1.59 -0.47
C VAL A 189 3.06 -2.24 -1.37
N SER A 190 2.65 -3.18 -2.20
CA SER A 190 3.56 -3.85 -3.14
C SER A 190 4.15 -2.89 -4.17
N VAL A 191 3.34 -2.02 -4.74
CA VAL A 191 3.78 -0.96 -5.67
C VAL A 191 4.80 -0.03 -5.01
N CYS A 192 4.54 0.38 -3.77
CA CYS A 192 5.47 1.23 -3.01
C CYS A 192 6.82 0.54 -2.76
N TYR A 193 6.83 -0.73 -2.37
CA TYR A 193 8.07 -1.48 -2.20
C TYR A 193 8.84 -1.71 -3.51
N ILE A 194 8.14 -1.93 -4.61
CA ILE A 194 8.76 -2.02 -5.95
C ILE A 194 9.44 -0.69 -6.29
N LEU A 195 8.76 0.43 -6.10
CA LEU A 195 9.35 1.76 -6.32
C LEU A 195 10.57 1.99 -5.45
N GLN A 196 10.49 1.66 -4.16
CA GLN A 196 11.61 1.77 -3.24
C GLN A 196 12.81 0.93 -3.68
N TYR A 197 12.57 -0.32 -4.08
CA TYR A 197 13.62 -1.21 -4.55
C TYR A 197 14.30 -0.68 -5.81
N VAL A 198 13.51 -0.21 -6.77
CA VAL A 198 14.02 0.38 -8.03
C VAL A 198 14.85 1.64 -7.76
N GLU A 199 14.39 2.55 -6.89
CA GLU A 199 15.14 3.76 -6.56
C GLU A 199 16.41 3.44 -5.73
N ASN A 200 16.36 2.48 -4.82
CA ASN A 200 17.56 2.01 -4.10
C ASN A 200 18.60 1.40 -5.07
N LEU A 201 18.16 0.59 -6.03
CA LEU A 201 19.03 0.07 -7.08
C LEU A 201 19.60 1.19 -7.95
N ALA A 202 18.79 2.17 -8.33
CA ALA A 202 19.24 3.29 -9.13
C ALA A 202 20.25 4.18 -8.38
N GLN A 203 20.07 4.39 -7.10
CA GLN A 203 20.93 5.24 -6.28
C GLN A 203 22.22 4.55 -5.86
N TYR A 204 22.17 3.27 -5.53
CA TYR A 204 23.26 2.54 -4.88
C TYR A 204 23.74 1.32 -5.67
N GLY A 205 23.06 0.91 -6.73
CA GLY A 205 23.50 -0.19 -7.60
C GLY A 205 24.78 0.17 -8.36
N GLU A 206 25.62 -0.80 -8.61
CA GLU A 206 26.74 -0.64 -9.54
C GLU A 206 26.18 -0.64 -10.98
N THR A 207 26.49 0.41 -11.73
CA THR A 207 26.24 0.47 -13.19
C THR A 207 27.24 -0.39 -13.93
#